data_cdc64de8d4adf3f2c85bc7a23e788f08
#
_entry.id   cdc64de8d4adf3f2c85bc7a23e788f08
#
_cell.length_a   1.000
_cell.length_b   1.000
_cell.length_c   1.000
_cell.angle_alpha   90.00
_cell.angle_beta   90.00
_cell.angle_gamma   90.00
#
_symmetry.space_group_name_H-M   'P 1'
#
loop_
_entity.id
_entity.type
_entity.pdbx_description
1 polymer ?
#
loop_
_entity_poly.entity_id
_entity_poly.type
_entity_poly.pdbx_seq_one_letter_code
_entity_poly.pdbx_strand_id
1 'polypeptide(L)'
;QTVHLRLSAICKALKLNISDYQKPIRHYADATRSVKSAQNDAYNAVHAEKALTANRIIGLRRNELARLQCSDIHFISEERAEVYTIGKGGKHNVNIVSGREKVSALKMMVQEAESQYNRYLLDKTDLNNDADLHHERAECAKDVYSSVLKDMEENPAKREYYKSQIQQIFKQNGKTLHENLDTSYRCRGRNRKKLERLGKPTVFDRVAVLYVSCTVTNHFRSDTTVQHYLIK
;
A
#
# COMPACT_ATOMS: atom_id res chain seq x y z
N GLN A 1 1.80 -16.04 -16.35
CA GLN A 1 1.75 -14.60 -16.70
C GLN A 1 2.80 -14.25 -17.76
N THR A 2 4.05 -14.72 -17.60
CA THR A 2 5.18 -14.39 -18.50
C THR A 2 4.98 -14.92 -19.92
N VAL A 3 4.45 -16.16 -20.09
CA VAL A 3 4.22 -16.76 -21.40
C VAL A 3 3.14 -15.99 -22.18
N HIS A 4 2.01 -15.66 -21.53
CA HIS A 4 0.95 -14.90 -22.16
C HIS A 4 1.40 -13.48 -22.57
N LEU A 5 2.19 -12.80 -21.73
CA LEU A 5 2.73 -11.47 -22.06
C LEU A 5 3.70 -11.54 -23.24
N ARG A 6 4.56 -12.57 -23.30
CA ARG A 6 5.49 -12.77 -24.42
C ARG A 6 4.74 -13.09 -25.71
N LEU A 7 3.76 -13.99 -25.65
CA LEU A 7 2.93 -14.33 -26.81
C LEU A 7 2.16 -13.09 -27.32
N SER A 8 1.58 -12.29 -26.43
CA SER A 8 0.90 -11.05 -26.78
C SER A 8 1.84 -10.04 -27.45
N ALA A 9 3.07 -9.90 -26.95
CA ALA A 9 4.06 -9.01 -27.56
C ALA A 9 4.49 -9.47 -28.96
N ILE A 10 4.72 -10.78 -29.13
CA ILE A 10 5.07 -11.40 -30.42
C ILE A 10 3.92 -11.23 -31.42
N CYS A 11 2.69 -11.57 -31.02
CA CYS A 11 1.52 -11.42 -31.89
C CYS A 11 1.33 -9.95 -32.33
N LYS A 12 1.53 -8.99 -31.41
CA LYS A 12 1.45 -7.57 -31.74
C LYS A 12 2.54 -7.15 -32.73
N ALA A 13 3.77 -7.60 -32.53
CA ALA A 13 4.89 -7.28 -33.43
C ALA A 13 4.68 -7.85 -34.84
N LEU A 14 4.13 -9.06 -34.94
CA LEU A 14 3.87 -9.75 -36.21
C LEU A 14 2.49 -9.48 -36.80
N LYS A 15 1.69 -8.61 -36.19
CA LYS A 15 0.30 -8.29 -36.58
C LYS A 15 -0.61 -9.52 -36.63
N LEU A 16 -0.35 -10.50 -35.76
CA LEU A 16 -1.14 -11.74 -35.62
C LEU A 16 -2.22 -11.57 -34.54
N ASN A 17 -3.32 -12.32 -34.70
CA ASN A 17 -4.37 -12.32 -33.68
C ASN A 17 -4.01 -13.31 -32.55
N ILE A 18 -3.90 -12.87 -31.33
CA ILE A 18 -3.56 -13.71 -30.16
C ILE A 18 -4.62 -14.78 -29.88
N SER A 19 -5.87 -14.61 -30.32
CA SER A 19 -6.95 -15.61 -30.17
C SER A 19 -6.72 -16.88 -30.99
N ASP A 20 -5.90 -16.79 -32.04
CA ASP A 20 -5.60 -17.93 -32.92
C ASP A 20 -4.61 -18.93 -32.32
N TYR A 21 -4.02 -18.56 -31.14
CA TYR A 21 -3.05 -19.37 -30.45
C TYR A 21 -3.61 -19.97 -29.17
N GLN A 22 -3.36 -21.24 -28.97
CA GLN A 22 -3.77 -21.96 -27.76
C GLN A 22 -3.02 -21.39 -26.56
N LYS A 23 -3.75 -20.86 -25.57
CA LYS A 23 -3.15 -20.35 -24.34
C LYS A 23 -2.91 -21.53 -23.40
N PRO A 24 -1.73 -21.64 -22.79
CA PRO A 24 -1.51 -22.66 -21.76
C PRO A 24 -2.52 -22.46 -20.63
N ILE A 25 -3.22 -23.53 -20.28
CA ILE A 25 -4.16 -23.55 -19.16
C ILE A 25 -3.34 -23.39 -17.89
N ARG A 26 -3.63 -22.33 -17.13
CA ARG A 26 -2.97 -22.11 -15.86
C ARG A 26 -3.61 -22.95 -14.78
N HIS A 27 -2.97 -24.02 -14.38
CA HIS A 27 -3.37 -24.76 -13.20
C HIS A 27 -2.94 -23.99 -11.94
N TYR A 28 -3.85 -23.84 -10.98
CA TYR A 28 -3.58 -23.13 -9.73
C TYR A 28 -2.45 -23.81 -8.93
N ALA A 29 -2.32 -25.14 -9.07
CA ALA A 29 -1.25 -25.92 -8.46
C ALA A 29 0.16 -25.56 -8.98
N ASP A 30 0.25 -25.06 -10.24
CA ASP A 30 1.54 -24.66 -10.84
C ASP A 30 1.95 -23.23 -10.46
N ALA A 31 1.12 -22.53 -9.68
CA ALA A 31 1.43 -21.19 -9.22
C ALA A 31 2.45 -21.27 -8.07
N THR A 32 3.73 -21.30 -8.41
CA THR A 32 4.88 -21.20 -7.48
C THR A 32 4.95 -19.84 -6.76
N ARG A 33 3.83 -19.31 -6.30
CA ARG A 33 3.85 -18.18 -5.40
C ARG A 33 4.25 -18.69 -4.02
N SER A 34 5.52 -18.43 -3.68
CA SER A 34 6.07 -18.70 -2.36
C SER A 34 5.87 -20.16 -1.89
N VAL A 35 6.55 -21.10 -2.52
CA VAL A 35 7.06 -22.20 -1.72
C VAL A 35 7.96 -21.51 -0.70
N LYS A 36 7.53 -21.42 0.54
CA LYS A 36 8.41 -21.12 1.66
C LYS A 36 9.48 -22.20 1.59
N SER A 37 10.64 -21.87 1.03
CA SER A 37 11.74 -22.81 1.11
C SER A 37 12.04 -22.93 2.59
N ALA A 38 11.91 -24.14 3.12
CA ALA A 38 12.24 -24.48 4.49
C ALA A 38 13.75 -24.29 4.80
N GLN A 39 14.48 -23.61 3.93
CA GLN A 39 15.92 -23.47 3.93
C GLN A 39 16.44 -22.04 4.04
N ASN A 40 15.59 -21.08 4.45
CA ASN A 40 16.10 -19.75 4.78
C ASN A 40 16.57 -19.74 6.24
N ASP A 41 17.70 -20.36 6.50
CA ASP A 41 18.40 -20.36 7.81
C ASP A 41 18.87 -18.95 8.23
N ALA A 42 18.64 -17.94 7.41
CA ALA A 42 18.99 -16.55 7.66
C ALA A 42 17.83 -15.68 8.19
N TYR A 43 16.73 -16.28 8.63
CA TYR A 43 15.67 -15.52 9.29
C TYR A 43 16.14 -15.05 10.67
N ASN A 44 16.51 -13.79 10.74
CA ASN A 44 16.70 -13.12 12.01
C ASN A 44 15.40 -12.39 12.40
N ALA A 45 14.71 -12.88 13.41
CA ALA A 45 13.46 -12.32 13.90
C ALA A 45 13.59 -10.81 14.25
N VAL A 46 14.72 -10.39 14.77
CA VAL A 46 15.01 -8.99 15.14
C VAL A 46 15.01 -8.09 13.90
N HIS A 47 15.67 -8.53 12.82
CA HIS A 47 15.67 -7.75 11.57
C HIS A 47 14.30 -7.71 10.91
N ALA A 48 13.56 -8.83 10.94
CA ALA A 48 12.20 -8.85 10.42
C ALA A 48 11.29 -7.89 11.20
N GLU A 49 11.44 -7.81 12.52
CA GLU A 49 10.64 -6.92 13.36
C GLU A 49 10.82 -5.45 12.98
N LYS A 50 12.06 -5.02 12.72
CA LYS A 50 12.36 -3.65 12.28
C LYS A 50 11.64 -3.30 10.96
N ALA A 51 11.72 -4.20 9.97
CA ALA A 51 11.04 -4.02 8.68
C ALA A 51 9.51 -4.06 8.80
N LEU A 52 8.97 -4.94 9.64
CA LEU A 52 7.53 -5.03 9.91
C LEU A 52 7.04 -3.74 10.59
N THR A 53 7.75 -3.26 11.60
CA THR A 53 7.43 -2.02 12.32
C THR A 53 7.46 -0.83 11.37
N ALA A 54 8.51 -0.67 10.57
CA ALA A 54 8.59 0.39 9.57
C ALA A 54 7.41 0.35 8.62
N ASN A 55 7.05 -0.85 8.14
CA ASN A 55 5.96 -0.97 7.19
C ASN A 55 4.57 -0.80 7.81
N ARG A 56 4.41 -1.13 9.08
CA ARG A 56 3.20 -0.84 9.86
C ARG A 56 2.96 0.66 10.02
N ILE A 57 4.05 1.44 10.14
CA ILE A 57 3.99 2.89 10.25
C ILE A 57 3.74 3.56 8.89
N ILE A 58 4.46 3.16 7.84
CA ILE A 58 4.52 3.88 6.57
C ILE A 58 3.61 3.29 5.49
N GLY A 59 3.47 1.96 5.43
CA GLY A 59 2.62 1.26 4.47
C GLY A 59 3.18 1.16 3.05
N LEU A 60 4.49 0.92 2.89
CA LEU A 60 5.16 0.85 1.59
C LEU A 60 5.12 -0.57 0.97
N ARG A 61 5.39 -0.66 -0.35
CA ARG A 61 5.72 -1.94 -0.98
C ARG A 61 7.17 -2.31 -0.65
N ARG A 62 7.49 -3.61 -0.62
CA ARG A 62 8.84 -4.11 -0.33
C ARG A 62 9.93 -3.36 -1.11
N ASN A 63 9.75 -3.18 -2.42
CA ASN A 63 10.74 -2.49 -3.25
C ASN A 63 10.82 -0.98 -2.98
N GLU A 64 9.77 -0.35 -2.51
CA GLU A 64 9.73 1.05 -2.08
C GLU A 64 10.47 1.17 -0.75
N LEU A 65 10.15 0.31 0.21
CA LEU A 65 10.79 0.26 1.53
C LEU A 65 12.30 -0.03 1.43
N ALA A 66 12.71 -0.94 0.53
CA ALA A 66 14.11 -1.30 0.30
C ALA A 66 14.98 -0.15 -0.27
N ARG A 67 14.35 0.87 -0.82
CA ARG A 67 15.03 2.02 -1.43
C ARG A 67 14.83 3.30 -0.63
N LEU A 68 14.06 3.25 0.44
CA LEU A 68 13.74 4.41 1.24
C LEU A 68 14.99 4.92 1.95
N GLN A 69 15.37 6.15 1.65
CA GLN A 69 16.47 6.85 2.30
C GLN A 69 15.93 7.66 3.47
N CYS A 70 16.77 7.90 4.48
CA CYS A 70 16.42 8.78 5.59
C CYS A 70 16.07 10.19 5.10
N SER A 71 16.75 10.68 4.06
CA SER A 71 16.48 11.98 3.42
C SER A 71 15.12 12.07 2.69
N ASP A 72 14.48 10.94 2.39
CA ASP A 72 13.15 10.92 1.77
C ASP A 72 12.01 11.09 2.79
N ILE A 73 12.35 11.18 4.08
CA ILE A 73 11.40 11.30 5.19
C ILE A 73 11.43 12.72 5.74
N HIS A 74 10.33 13.42 5.57
CA HIS A 74 10.20 14.82 5.98
C HIS A 74 9.26 14.93 7.18
N PHE A 75 9.78 15.34 8.33
CA PHE A 75 8.99 15.58 9.53
C PHE A 75 8.39 16.98 9.46
N ILE A 76 7.08 17.07 9.22
CA ILE A 76 6.35 18.34 9.06
C ILE A 76 5.95 18.91 10.43
N SER A 77 5.60 18.03 11.38
CA SER A 77 5.27 18.36 12.77
C SER A 77 5.49 17.15 13.66
N GLU A 78 5.22 17.28 14.96
CA GLU A 78 5.25 16.13 15.88
C GLU A 78 4.19 15.07 15.59
N GLU A 79 3.18 15.41 14.79
CA GLU A 79 2.05 14.53 14.48
C GLU A 79 1.97 14.15 13.00
N ARG A 80 2.88 14.69 12.17
CA ARG A 80 2.85 14.46 10.72
C ARG A 80 4.24 14.33 10.13
N ALA A 81 4.45 13.26 9.37
CA ALA A 81 5.59 13.12 8.47
C ALA A 81 5.12 12.74 7.06
N GLU A 82 5.91 13.11 6.07
CA GLU A 82 5.70 12.79 4.66
C GLU A 82 6.88 11.95 4.17
N VAL A 83 6.58 10.83 3.53
CA VAL A 83 7.56 9.85 3.04
C VAL A 83 7.48 9.81 1.52
N TYR A 84 8.52 10.27 0.87
CA TYR A 84 8.61 10.36 -0.59
C TYR A 84 9.20 9.08 -1.15
N THR A 85 8.55 8.49 -2.14
CA THR A 85 9.01 7.22 -2.75
C THR A 85 8.82 7.21 -4.24
N ILE A 86 9.63 6.38 -4.92
CA ILE A 86 9.46 6.08 -6.33
C ILE A 86 8.80 4.71 -6.45
N GLY A 87 7.53 4.71 -6.85
CA GLY A 87 6.71 3.52 -7.01
C GLY A 87 6.90 2.79 -8.34
N LYS A 88 6.06 1.80 -8.56
CA LYS A 88 6.07 1.01 -9.81
C LYS A 88 5.89 1.91 -11.03
N GLY A 89 6.79 1.77 -12.01
CA GLY A 89 6.77 2.55 -13.25
C GLY A 89 7.33 3.97 -13.10
N GLY A 90 8.19 4.23 -12.10
CA GLY A 90 8.85 5.52 -11.90
C GLY A 90 7.95 6.62 -11.34
N LYS A 91 6.78 6.25 -10.79
CA LYS A 91 5.83 7.24 -10.25
C LYS A 91 6.29 7.74 -8.89
N HIS A 92 6.33 9.05 -8.73
CA HIS A 92 6.55 9.68 -7.44
C HIS A 92 5.28 9.57 -6.59
N ASN A 93 5.43 9.04 -5.38
CA ASN A 93 4.36 8.88 -4.41
C ASN A 93 4.77 9.57 -3.10
N VAL A 94 3.77 10.00 -2.35
CA VAL A 94 3.96 10.52 -0.99
C VAL A 94 3.05 9.71 -0.06
N ASN A 95 3.64 9.05 0.93
CA ASN A 95 2.89 8.43 2.01
C ASN A 95 2.84 9.39 3.20
N ILE A 96 1.68 9.52 3.82
CA ILE A 96 1.47 10.38 4.98
C ILE A 96 1.44 9.52 6.24
N VAL A 97 2.34 9.78 7.16
CA VAL A 97 2.35 9.21 8.50
C VAL A 97 1.73 10.22 9.45
N SER A 98 0.66 9.83 10.13
CA SER A 98 -0.08 10.68 11.05
C SER A 98 -0.16 10.05 12.44
N GLY A 99 -0.12 10.91 13.47
CA GLY A 99 -0.17 10.56 14.89
C GLY A 99 1.20 10.59 15.54
N ARG A 100 1.25 11.22 16.73
CA ARG A 100 2.48 11.49 17.50
C ARG A 100 3.32 10.24 17.71
N GLU A 101 2.70 9.14 18.10
CA GLU A 101 3.41 7.88 18.38
C GLU A 101 4.10 7.32 17.14
N LYS A 102 3.39 7.28 15.99
CA LYS A 102 3.95 6.80 14.72
C LYS A 102 5.07 7.69 14.22
N VAL A 103 4.89 9.01 14.32
CA VAL A 103 5.91 9.99 13.90
C VAL A 103 7.14 9.92 14.80
N SER A 104 6.96 9.78 16.12
CA SER A 104 8.05 9.60 17.07
C SER A 104 8.83 8.30 16.81
N ALA A 105 8.13 7.18 16.60
CA ALA A 105 8.76 5.91 16.27
C ALA A 105 9.55 5.97 14.96
N LEU A 106 9.00 6.60 13.93
CA LEU A 106 9.69 6.81 12.67
C LEU A 106 10.93 7.68 12.83
N LYS A 107 10.86 8.73 13.65
CA LYS A 107 11.99 9.61 13.96
C LYS A 107 13.11 8.86 14.66
N MET A 108 12.78 7.98 15.61
CA MET A 108 13.77 7.12 16.28
C MET A 108 14.47 6.18 15.29
N MET A 109 13.72 5.59 14.36
CA MET A 109 14.30 4.71 13.33
C MET A 109 15.25 5.47 12.40
N VAL A 110 14.90 6.69 12.01
CA VAL A 110 15.78 7.56 11.20
C VAL A 110 17.06 7.89 11.97
N GLN A 111 16.94 8.34 13.23
CA GLN A 111 18.09 8.65 14.08
C GLN A 111 19.02 7.45 14.30
N GLU A 112 18.45 6.26 14.49
CA GLU A 112 19.22 5.02 14.60
C GLU A 112 20.01 4.74 13.32
N ALA A 113 19.35 4.80 12.14
CA ALA A 113 20.01 4.58 10.86
C ALA A 113 21.13 5.63 10.63
N GLU A 114 20.89 6.89 10.89
CA GLU A 114 21.88 7.97 10.76
C GLU A 114 23.07 7.81 11.73
N SER A 115 22.81 7.36 12.96
CA SER A 115 23.87 7.08 13.95
C SER A 115 24.82 5.97 13.50
N GLN A 116 24.33 5.05 12.67
CA GLN A 116 25.10 3.96 12.06
C GLN A 116 25.67 4.35 10.68
N TYR A 117 25.63 5.63 10.32
CA TYR A 117 26.03 6.12 9.00
C TYR A 117 25.30 5.42 7.83
N ASN A 118 24.09 4.92 8.08
CA ASN A 118 23.29 4.29 7.06
C ASN A 118 22.44 5.32 6.31
N ARG A 119 22.60 5.34 4.99
CA ARG A 119 21.81 6.19 4.12
C ARG A 119 20.34 5.76 4.03
N TYR A 120 20.09 4.45 4.15
CA TYR A 120 18.77 3.86 4.04
C TYR A 120 18.15 3.65 5.41
N LEU A 121 16.82 3.78 5.49
CA LEU A 121 16.08 3.53 6.74
C LEU A 121 16.27 2.09 7.25
N LEU A 122 16.39 1.14 6.33
CA LEU A 122 16.58 -0.28 6.61
C LEU A 122 17.78 -0.83 5.84
N ASP A 123 18.48 -1.75 6.46
CA ASP A 123 19.52 -2.52 5.83
C ASP A 123 18.96 -3.64 4.95
N LYS A 124 19.80 -4.20 4.07
CA LYS A 124 19.44 -5.36 3.26
C LYS A 124 19.08 -6.59 4.11
N THR A 125 19.68 -6.72 5.26
CA THR A 125 19.40 -7.79 6.23
C THR A 125 18.03 -7.65 6.89
N ASP A 126 17.56 -6.41 7.14
CA ASP A 126 16.23 -6.11 7.69
C ASP A 126 15.10 -6.54 6.76
N LEU A 127 15.36 -6.56 5.45
CA LEU A 127 14.38 -6.88 4.42
C LEU A 127 14.34 -8.36 4.03
N ASN A 128 14.75 -9.23 4.93
CA ASN A 128 14.74 -10.66 4.70
C ASN A 128 13.37 -11.17 4.25
N ASN A 129 13.35 -12.25 3.44
CA ASN A 129 12.21 -12.62 2.60
C ASN A 129 10.96 -13.09 3.33
N ASP A 130 11.05 -13.44 4.61
CA ASP A 130 9.94 -14.03 5.35
C ASP A 130 9.02 -13.02 6.04
N ALA A 131 9.40 -11.74 6.07
CA ALA A 131 8.53 -10.68 6.57
C ALA A 131 7.31 -10.46 5.67
N ASP A 132 6.09 -10.65 6.19
CA ASP A 132 4.85 -10.35 5.47
C ASP A 132 4.56 -8.84 5.45
N LEU A 133 5.40 -8.11 4.72
CA LEU A 133 5.25 -6.67 4.56
C LEU A 133 3.93 -6.27 3.89
N HIS A 134 3.29 -7.21 3.15
CA HIS A 134 1.99 -6.91 2.56
C HIS A 134 0.87 -6.94 3.60
N HIS A 135 0.98 -7.82 4.59
CA HIS A 135 0.09 -7.82 5.75
C HIS A 135 0.22 -6.52 6.53
N GLU A 136 1.43 -6.11 6.91
CA GLU A 136 1.65 -4.87 7.66
C GLU A 136 1.17 -3.62 6.90
N ARG A 137 1.34 -3.61 5.60
CA ARG A 137 0.79 -2.53 4.77
C ARG A 137 -0.74 -2.51 4.80
N ALA A 138 -1.38 -3.68 4.82
CA ALA A 138 -2.84 -3.76 4.92
C ALA A 138 -3.32 -3.29 6.31
N GLU A 139 -2.60 -3.65 7.35
CA GLU A 139 -2.91 -3.18 8.69
C GLU A 139 -2.69 -1.66 8.84
N CYS A 140 -1.60 -1.12 8.30
CA CYS A 140 -1.39 0.33 8.21
C CYS A 140 -2.58 1.04 7.51
N ALA A 141 -3.06 0.48 6.40
CA ALA A 141 -4.20 1.01 5.68
C ALA A 141 -5.50 0.97 6.51
N LYS A 142 -5.73 -0.10 7.27
CA LYS A 142 -6.89 -0.23 8.18
C LYS A 142 -6.82 0.76 9.33
N ASP A 143 -5.65 0.96 9.91
CA ASP A 143 -5.43 1.92 10.99
C ASP A 143 -5.74 3.35 10.52
N VAL A 144 -5.20 3.75 9.36
CA VAL A 144 -5.47 5.07 8.79
C VAL A 144 -6.94 5.23 8.44
N TYR A 145 -7.58 4.20 7.88
CA TYR A 145 -9.01 4.21 7.60
C TYR A 145 -9.83 4.45 8.86
N SER A 146 -9.55 3.72 9.93
CA SER A 146 -10.25 3.83 11.21
C SER A 146 -10.01 5.18 11.89
N SER A 147 -8.78 5.71 11.83
CA SER A 147 -8.45 7.04 12.36
C SER A 147 -9.21 8.14 11.63
N VAL A 148 -9.29 8.09 10.30
CA VAL A 148 -10.03 9.07 9.50
C VAL A 148 -11.53 9.02 9.81
N LEU A 149 -12.11 7.83 9.98
CA LEU A 149 -13.50 7.69 10.39
C LEU A 149 -13.74 8.35 11.75
N LYS A 150 -12.92 8.02 12.74
CA LYS A 150 -13.01 8.59 14.08
C LYS A 150 -12.91 10.12 14.06
N ASP A 151 -11.94 10.66 13.35
CA ASP A 151 -11.77 12.11 13.19
C ASP A 151 -13.03 12.79 12.61
N MET A 152 -13.66 12.16 11.61
CA MET A 152 -14.89 12.71 10.98
C MET A 152 -16.13 12.54 11.88
N GLU A 153 -16.16 11.54 12.74
CA GLU A 153 -17.22 11.34 13.73
C GLU A 153 -17.09 12.37 14.88
N GLU A 154 -15.88 12.60 15.38
CA GLU A 154 -15.61 13.55 16.44
C GLU A 154 -15.74 15.01 15.99
N ASN A 155 -15.40 15.30 14.73
CA ASN A 155 -15.50 16.64 14.16
C ASN A 155 -15.98 16.60 12.69
N PRO A 156 -17.25 16.89 12.42
CA PRO A 156 -17.80 16.87 11.06
C PRO A 156 -17.07 17.79 10.05
N ALA A 157 -16.44 18.88 10.50
CA ALA A 157 -15.63 19.73 9.63
C ALA A 157 -14.40 19.03 9.05
N LYS A 158 -13.93 17.95 9.70
CA LYS A 158 -12.83 17.12 9.20
C LYS A 158 -13.17 16.42 7.88
N ARG A 159 -14.44 16.17 7.60
CA ARG A 159 -14.85 15.59 6.32
C ARG A 159 -14.44 16.47 5.14
N GLU A 160 -14.71 17.76 5.22
CA GLU A 160 -14.33 18.72 4.16
C GLU A 160 -12.81 18.89 4.09
N TYR A 161 -12.12 18.86 5.22
CA TYR A 161 -10.67 18.83 5.26
C TYR A 161 -10.11 17.63 4.49
N TYR A 162 -10.59 16.40 4.75
CA TYR A 162 -10.13 15.20 4.04
C TYR A 162 -10.49 15.22 2.55
N LYS A 163 -11.67 15.71 2.16
CA LYS A 163 -12.05 15.90 0.76
C LYS A 163 -11.07 16.83 0.04
N SER A 164 -10.73 17.96 0.66
CA SER A 164 -9.79 18.93 0.12
C SER A 164 -8.38 18.33 -0.03
N GLN A 165 -7.91 17.56 0.97
CA GLN A 165 -6.62 16.85 0.90
C GLN A 165 -6.59 15.83 -0.27
N ILE A 166 -7.65 15.05 -0.44
CA ILE A 166 -7.77 14.09 -1.55
C ILE A 166 -7.68 14.82 -2.89
N GLN A 167 -8.46 15.89 -3.09
CA GLN A 167 -8.46 16.68 -4.32
C GLN A 167 -7.08 17.26 -4.63
N GLN A 168 -6.41 17.82 -3.62
CA GLN A 168 -5.06 18.36 -3.75
C GLN A 168 -4.05 17.27 -4.15
N ILE A 169 -4.07 16.12 -3.48
CA ILE A 169 -3.16 15.01 -3.78
C ILE A 169 -3.42 14.46 -5.19
N PHE A 170 -4.67 14.31 -5.61
CA PHE A 170 -5.00 13.90 -6.97
C PHE A 170 -4.45 14.89 -8.00
N LYS A 171 -4.64 16.19 -7.79
CA LYS A 171 -4.12 17.26 -8.66
C LYS A 171 -2.60 17.25 -8.74
N GLN A 172 -1.91 17.14 -7.60
CA GLN A 172 -0.44 17.07 -7.53
C GLN A 172 0.13 15.86 -8.30
N ASN A 173 -0.63 14.76 -8.35
CA ASN A 173 -0.25 13.55 -9.08
C ASN A 173 -0.74 13.53 -10.54
N GLY A 174 -1.27 14.63 -11.07
CA GLY A 174 -1.81 14.71 -12.43
C GLY A 174 -2.97 13.75 -12.69
N LYS A 175 -3.77 13.45 -11.64
CA LYS A 175 -4.88 12.49 -11.72
C LYS A 175 -6.22 13.19 -11.62
N THR A 176 -7.19 12.69 -12.36
CA THR A 176 -8.58 13.15 -12.26
C THR A 176 -9.31 12.33 -11.22
N LEU A 177 -9.98 13.00 -10.30
CA LEU A 177 -10.87 12.37 -9.34
C LEU A 177 -12.26 12.20 -9.98
N HIS A 178 -12.59 10.95 -10.36
CA HIS A 178 -13.88 10.61 -10.97
C HIS A 178 -14.93 10.14 -9.94
N GLU A 179 -14.49 9.81 -8.72
CA GLU A 179 -15.37 9.29 -7.69
C GLU A 179 -16.05 10.42 -6.92
N ASN A 180 -17.36 10.31 -6.73
CA ASN A 180 -18.13 11.27 -5.94
C ASN A 180 -17.89 11.03 -4.44
N LEU A 181 -17.26 11.99 -3.76
CA LEU A 181 -16.91 11.93 -2.35
C LEU A 181 -18.10 11.96 -1.39
N ASP A 182 -19.28 12.36 -1.87
CA ASP A 182 -20.51 12.43 -1.06
C ASP A 182 -21.27 11.10 -1.02
N THR A 183 -20.77 10.09 -1.71
CA THR A 183 -21.38 8.75 -1.74
C THR A 183 -20.51 7.72 -1.04
N SER A 184 -21.14 6.72 -0.41
CA SER A 184 -20.41 5.58 0.15
C SER A 184 -19.91 4.64 -0.94
N TYR A 185 -18.79 3.95 -0.69
CA TYR A 185 -18.34 2.82 -1.49
C TYR A 185 -19.10 1.55 -1.07
N ARG A 186 -19.72 0.85 -2.02
CA ARG A 186 -20.44 -0.41 -1.78
C ARG A 186 -19.72 -1.57 -2.45
N CYS A 187 -19.40 -2.59 -1.67
CA CYS A 187 -18.85 -3.83 -2.21
C CYS A 187 -19.83 -4.53 -3.15
N ARG A 188 -19.30 -5.17 -4.19
CA ARG A 188 -20.08 -5.88 -5.20
C ARG A 188 -19.60 -7.32 -5.37
N GLY A 189 -20.43 -8.16 -5.99
CA GLY A 189 -20.08 -9.51 -6.38
C GLY A 189 -19.57 -10.39 -5.24
N ARG A 190 -18.48 -11.10 -5.48
CA ARG A 190 -17.89 -12.07 -4.52
C ARG A 190 -17.47 -11.42 -3.20
N ASN A 191 -16.94 -10.21 -3.23
CA ASN A 191 -16.49 -9.51 -2.03
C ASN A 191 -17.67 -9.19 -1.11
N ARG A 192 -18.79 -8.73 -1.66
CA ARG A 192 -20.01 -8.50 -0.90
C ARG A 192 -20.49 -9.76 -0.22
N LYS A 193 -20.66 -10.87 -0.99
CA LYS A 193 -21.10 -12.17 -0.45
C LYS A 193 -20.17 -12.72 0.64
N LYS A 194 -18.85 -12.54 0.46
CA LYS A 194 -17.85 -12.94 1.48
C LYS A 194 -18.03 -12.16 2.78
N LEU A 195 -18.18 -10.83 2.68
CA LEU A 195 -18.34 -9.97 3.85
C LEU A 195 -19.65 -10.24 4.58
N GLU A 196 -20.76 -10.38 3.85
CA GLU A 196 -22.07 -10.73 4.41
C GLU A 196 -22.00 -12.06 5.20
N ARG A 197 -21.33 -13.08 4.62
CA ARG A 197 -21.14 -14.38 5.30
C ARG A 197 -20.30 -14.26 6.57
N LEU A 198 -19.36 -13.29 6.62
CA LEU A 198 -18.49 -13.05 7.77
C LEU A 198 -19.08 -12.05 8.78
N GLY A 199 -20.30 -11.53 8.55
CA GLY A 199 -20.91 -10.49 9.38
C GLY A 199 -20.15 -9.16 9.35
N LYS A 200 -19.36 -8.90 8.27
CA LYS A 200 -18.53 -7.71 8.15
C LYS A 200 -19.24 -6.63 7.29
N PRO A 201 -18.95 -5.34 7.52
CA PRO A 201 -19.51 -4.26 6.73
C PRO A 201 -19.27 -4.43 5.22
N THR A 202 -20.29 -4.17 4.41
CA THR A 202 -20.22 -4.19 2.94
C THR A 202 -20.22 -2.79 2.33
N VAL A 203 -20.37 -1.77 3.17
CA VAL A 203 -20.38 -0.36 2.82
C VAL A 203 -19.25 0.34 3.57
N PHE A 204 -18.49 1.16 2.86
CA PHE A 204 -17.34 1.88 3.38
C PHE A 204 -17.50 3.38 3.12
N ASP A 205 -17.01 4.22 4.02
CA ASP A 205 -16.94 5.65 3.78
C ASP A 205 -15.94 5.96 2.66
N ARG A 206 -16.39 6.62 1.60
CA ARG A 206 -15.57 6.85 0.41
C ARG A 206 -14.44 7.85 0.66
N VAL A 207 -14.68 8.86 1.49
CA VAL A 207 -13.64 9.84 1.83
C VAL A 207 -12.49 9.13 2.54
N ALA A 208 -12.79 8.33 3.56
CA ALA A 208 -11.78 7.56 4.29
C ALA A 208 -11.04 6.56 3.37
N VAL A 209 -11.78 5.83 2.50
CA VAL A 209 -11.18 4.90 1.53
C VAL A 209 -10.24 5.62 0.57
N LEU A 210 -10.65 6.74 -0.02
CA LEU A 210 -9.83 7.46 -0.99
C LEU A 210 -8.64 8.17 -0.33
N TYR A 211 -8.80 8.65 0.91
CA TYR A 211 -7.68 9.18 1.66
C TYR A 211 -6.59 8.11 1.85
N VAL A 212 -6.95 6.92 2.33
CA VAL A 212 -6.02 5.77 2.41
C VAL A 212 -5.45 5.41 1.05
N SER A 213 -6.29 5.47 0.00
CA SER A 213 -5.88 5.13 -1.36
C SER A 213 -4.78 6.03 -1.91
N CYS A 214 -4.80 7.31 -1.58
CA CYS A 214 -3.81 8.27 -2.09
C CYS A 214 -2.64 8.53 -1.12
N THR A 215 -2.79 8.24 0.19
CA THR A 215 -1.75 8.54 1.20
C THR A 215 -0.99 7.33 1.71
N VAL A 216 -1.53 6.12 1.57
CA VAL A 216 -0.91 4.87 2.04
C VAL A 216 -0.65 3.90 0.90
N THR A 217 -1.70 3.58 0.12
CA THR A 217 -1.59 2.51 -0.88
C THR A 217 -1.19 3.00 -2.27
N ASN A 218 -1.31 4.28 -2.55
CA ASN A 218 -0.96 4.93 -3.81
C ASN A 218 -1.64 4.30 -5.05
N HIS A 219 -2.86 3.81 -4.86
CA HIS A 219 -3.69 3.25 -5.94
C HIS A 219 -4.59 4.28 -6.60
N PHE A 220 -5.02 5.30 -5.84
CA PHE A 220 -5.96 6.33 -6.28
C PHE A 220 -7.31 5.78 -6.75
N ARG A 221 -7.75 4.68 -6.14
CA ARG A 221 -9.01 3.98 -6.48
C ARG A 221 -9.59 3.31 -5.25
N SER A 222 -10.88 3.52 -5.00
CA SER A 222 -11.59 2.91 -3.87
C SER A 222 -11.66 1.39 -3.97
N ASP A 223 -11.99 0.85 -5.15
CA ASP A 223 -12.17 -0.58 -5.36
C ASP A 223 -10.92 -1.40 -5.02
N THR A 224 -9.77 -0.95 -5.49
CA THR A 224 -8.48 -1.61 -5.25
C THR A 224 -8.11 -1.54 -3.77
N THR A 225 -8.31 -0.39 -3.13
CA THR A 225 -7.98 -0.19 -1.72
C THR A 225 -8.86 -1.06 -0.81
N VAL A 226 -10.17 -1.05 -1.02
CA VAL A 226 -11.07 -1.91 -0.25
C VAL A 226 -10.75 -3.39 -0.47
N GLN A 227 -10.64 -3.83 -1.73
CA GLN A 227 -10.48 -5.24 -2.06
C GLN A 227 -9.18 -5.86 -1.54
N HIS A 228 -8.08 -5.12 -1.57
CA HIS A 228 -6.75 -5.68 -1.29
C HIS A 228 -6.21 -5.32 0.09
N TYR A 229 -6.80 -4.34 0.79
CA TYR A 229 -6.27 -3.84 2.05
C TYR A 229 -7.32 -3.83 3.17
N LEU A 230 -8.53 -3.32 2.96
CA LEU A 230 -9.48 -3.16 4.05
C LEU A 230 -10.30 -4.41 4.39
N ILE A 231 -10.52 -5.32 3.42
CA ILE A 231 -11.33 -6.54 3.61
C ILE A 231 -10.52 -7.84 3.68
N LYS A 232 -9.22 -7.72 3.79
CA LYS A 232 -8.31 -8.86 3.96
C LYS A 232 -8.22 -9.34 5.40
#